data_7642a115e33a9394338f415977987a71
#
_entry.id   7642a115e33a9394338f415977987a71
#
_cell.length_a   1.000
_cell.length_b   1.000
_cell.length_c   1.000
_cell.angle_alpha   90.00
_cell.angle_beta   90.00
_cell.angle_gamma   90.00
#
_symmetry.space_group_name_H-M   'P 1'
#
loop_
_entity.id
_entity.type
_entity.pdbx_description
1 polymer ?
#
loop_
_entity_poly.entity_id
_entity_poly.type
_entity_poly.pdbx_seq_one_letter_code
_entity_poly.pdbx_strand_id
1 'polypeptide(L)'
;DQKTASPYAYLYSGVKNADAIIKGEAKPETLGITAKDEYTLVVTLEKPIPYFQLLLGFEPFLPQNQKAVEKFGDEYGTSAKTMVYNGPFVVEGWTGSNLNWKLNKNPNYWDKKKVKLETINFKVNKSTTTSYNLYQSKQLDYTTLSNEQAKQLAKDPAYSALKQARTTYLE
;
A
#
# COMPACT_ATOMS: atom_id res chain seq x y z
N ASP A 1 -4.18 12.92 12.38
CA ASP A 1 -4.88 13.91 13.18
C ASP A 1 -6.40 13.66 13.13
N GLN A 2 -7.18 14.38 13.91
CA GLN A 2 -8.64 14.24 13.93
C GLN A 2 -9.32 14.58 12.59
N LYS A 3 -8.75 15.48 11.80
CA LYS A 3 -9.29 15.84 10.48
C LYS A 3 -9.18 14.71 9.48
N THR A 4 -8.07 13.98 9.51
CA THR A 4 -7.82 12.85 8.59
C THR A 4 -8.65 11.63 8.98
N ALA A 5 -8.98 11.47 10.27
CA ALA A 5 -9.79 10.36 10.83
C ALA A 5 -9.39 8.97 10.26
N SER A 6 -8.08 8.72 10.11
CA SER A 6 -7.58 7.48 9.53
C SER A 6 -8.00 6.27 10.36
N PRO A 7 -8.57 5.22 9.76
CA PRO A 7 -8.89 3.98 10.46
C PRO A 7 -7.65 3.25 10.99
N TYR A 8 -6.47 3.63 10.53
CA TYR A 8 -5.18 3.09 10.96
C TYR A 8 -4.45 3.93 12.00
N ALA A 9 -5.08 4.99 12.54
CA ALA A 9 -4.45 5.87 13.52
C ALA A 9 -3.92 5.11 14.75
N TYR A 10 -4.60 4.05 15.19
CA TYR A 10 -4.19 3.20 16.31
C TYR A 10 -2.80 2.55 16.15
N LEU A 11 -2.31 2.38 14.92
CA LEU A 11 -0.98 1.81 14.67
C LEU A 11 0.15 2.72 15.17
N TYR A 12 -0.14 4.00 15.35
CA TYR A 12 0.81 4.97 15.89
C TYR A 12 0.83 5.04 17.42
N SER A 13 -0.05 4.32 18.14
CA SER A 13 -0.21 4.38 19.61
C SER A 13 1.08 4.15 20.40
N GLY A 14 2.07 3.48 19.81
CA GLY A 14 3.38 3.32 20.43
C GLY A 14 4.32 4.51 20.28
N VAL A 15 4.02 5.45 19.41
CA VAL A 15 4.82 6.67 19.20
C VAL A 15 4.46 7.69 20.26
N LYS A 16 5.46 8.37 20.81
CA LYS A 16 5.27 9.40 21.85
C LYS A 16 4.24 10.43 21.46
N ASN A 17 3.29 10.69 22.35
CA ASN A 17 2.16 11.62 22.21
C ASN A 17 1.12 11.25 21.12
N ALA A 18 1.27 10.14 20.41
CA ALA A 18 0.32 9.79 19.32
C ALA A 18 -1.12 9.64 19.84
N ASP A 19 -1.33 8.94 20.95
CA ASP A 19 -2.66 8.72 21.53
C ASP A 19 -3.32 10.02 21.99
N ALA A 20 -2.56 10.93 22.61
CA ALA A 20 -3.06 12.25 23.02
C ALA A 20 -3.47 13.10 21.81
N ILE A 21 -2.69 13.03 20.71
CA ILE A 21 -3.02 13.73 19.46
C ILE A 21 -4.27 13.14 18.80
N ILE A 22 -4.41 11.81 18.77
CA ILE A 22 -5.59 11.13 18.23
C ILE A 22 -6.86 11.55 19.00
N LYS A 23 -6.78 11.69 20.32
CA LYS A 23 -7.88 12.16 21.18
C LYS A 23 -8.12 13.67 21.12
N GLY A 24 -7.22 14.43 20.51
CA GLY A 24 -7.28 15.91 20.49
C GLY A 24 -6.80 16.59 21.76
N GLU A 25 -6.12 15.86 22.63
CA GLU A 25 -5.57 16.33 23.92
C GLU A 25 -4.17 16.95 23.76
N ALA A 26 -3.50 16.74 22.63
CA ALA A 26 -2.19 17.30 22.31
C ALA A 26 -2.14 17.82 20.87
N LYS A 27 -1.22 18.76 20.62
CA LYS A 27 -0.99 19.33 19.28
C LYS A 27 -0.20 18.37 18.41
N PRO A 28 -0.47 18.32 17.08
CA PRO A 28 0.24 17.45 16.13
C PRO A 28 1.77 17.60 16.17
N GLU A 29 2.26 18.82 16.42
CA GLU A 29 3.70 19.14 16.46
C GLU A 29 4.43 18.48 17.62
N THR A 30 3.70 17.94 18.62
CA THR A 30 4.27 17.24 19.76
C THR A 30 4.48 15.74 19.51
N LEU A 31 4.13 15.24 18.31
CA LEU A 31 4.34 13.85 17.92
C LEU A 31 5.83 13.49 18.05
N GLY A 32 6.11 12.33 18.63
CA GLY A 32 7.46 11.83 18.80
C GLY A 32 8.18 11.44 17.50
N ILE A 33 7.92 12.15 16.39
CA ILE A 33 8.59 11.96 15.10
C ILE A 33 9.19 13.30 14.68
N THR A 34 10.52 13.36 14.56
CA THR A 34 11.24 14.59 14.21
C THR A 34 12.31 14.34 13.15
N ALA A 35 12.39 15.23 12.17
CA ALA A 35 13.54 15.29 11.27
C ALA A 35 14.68 16.00 11.99
N LYS A 36 15.72 15.27 12.38
CA LYS A 36 16.91 15.81 13.06
C LYS A 36 17.76 16.61 12.08
N ASP A 37 17.85 16.13 10.86
CA ASP A 37 18.55 16.75 9.73
C ASP A 37 17.92 16.25 8.41
N GLU A 38 18.50 16.59 7.27
CA GLU A 38 18.00 16.26 5.93
C GLU A 38 17.83 14.74 5.70
N TYR A 39 18.63 13.90 6.37
CA TYR A 39 18.69 12.45 6.13
C TYR A 39 18.34 11.63 7.37
N THR A 40 18.03 12.26 8.50
CA THR A 40 17.84 11.58 9.79
C THR A 40 16.44 11.84 10.33
N LEU A 41 15.60 10.81 10.34
CA LEU A 41 14.30 10.81 11.02
C LEU A 41 14.45 10.10 12.37
N VAL A 42 14.04 10.77 13.45
CA VAL A 42 14.04 10.20 14.79
C VAL A 42 12.61 9.91 15.23
N VAL A 43 12.36 8.66 15.60
CA VAL A 43 11.08 8.24 16.17
C VAL A 43 11.27 7.89 17.63
N THR A 44 10.56 8.59 18.52
CA THR A 44 10.54 8.33 19.95
C THR A 44 9.31 7.53 20.31
N LEU A 45 9.51 6.40 20.98
CA LEU A 45 8.43 5.53 21.42
C LEU A 45 8.11 5.77 22.89
N GLU A 46 6.85 5.57 23.32
CA GLU A 46 6.42 5.63 24.72
C GLU A 46 7.06 4.52 25.57
N LYS A 47 7.28 3.36 24.94
CA LYS A 47 7.90 2.19 25.54
C LYS A 47 8.61 1.37 24.47
N PRO A 48 9.54 0.48 24.84
CA PRO A 48 10.15 -0.43 23.88
C PRO A 48 9.12 -1.30 23.16
N ILE A 49 9.13 -1.29 21.82
CA ILE A 49 8.24 -2.09 20.97
C ILE A 49 9.13 -2.94 20.06
N PRO A 50 9.33 -4.24 20.37
CA PRO A 50 10.28 -5.09 19.63
C PRO A 50 9.93 -5.25 18.14
N TYR A 51 8.65 -5.15 17.78
CA TYR A 51 8.15 -5.29 16.42
C TYR A 51 7.99 -3.94 15.67
N PHE A 52 8.41 -2.83 16.25
CA PHE A 52 8.21 -1.50 15.64
C PHE A 52 8.80 -1.40 14.23
N GLN A 53 9.96 -2.01 13.99
CA GLN A 53 10.59 -2.03 12.66
C GLN A 53 9.71 -2.70 11.61
N LEU A 54 8.92 -3.71 11.99
CA LEU A 54 7.99 -4.39 11.07
C LEU A 54 6.83 -3.48 10.68
N LEU A 55 6.40 -2.60 11.59
CA LEU A 55 5.33 -1.62 11.30
C LEU A 55 5.75 -0.59 10.23
N LEU A 56 7.05 -0.26 10.14
CA LEU A 56 7.55 0.69 9.15
C LEU A 56 7.38 0.23 7.70
N GLY A 57 7.18 -1.08 7.48
CA GLY A 57 6.84 -1.64 6.16
C GLY A 57 5.35 -1.59 5.82
N PHE A 58 4.49 -1.12 6.73
CA PHE A 58 3.06 -1.04 6.52
C PHE A 58 2.68 0.31 5.90
N GLU A 59 1.67 0.31 5.03
CA GLU A 59 1.30 1.49 4.21
C GLU A 59 1.18 2.82 4.97
N PRO A 60 0.56 2.89 6.19
CA PRO A 60 0.44 4.15 6.92
C PRO A 60 1.78 4.79 7.33
N PHE A 61 2.87 4.01 7.38
CA PHE A 61 4.20 4.50 7.73
C PHE A 61 5.06 4.89 6.51
N LEU A 62 4.56 4.69 5.30
CA LEU A 62 5.29 5.06 4.10
C LEU A 62 5.34 6.59 3.97
N PRO A 63 6.51 7.15 3.54
CA PRO A 63 6.66 8.59 3.40
C PRO A 63 5.79 9.13 2.28
N GLN A 64 5.22 10.32 2.49
CA GLN A 64 4.47 11.06 1.49
C GLN A 64 5.23 12.31 1.05
N ASN A 65 5.07 12.70 -0.21
CA ASN A 65 5.66 13.94 -0.71
C ASN A 65 4.83 15.14 -0.26
N GLN A 66 5.37 15.95 0.65
CA GLN A 66 4.68 17.11 1.22
C GLN A 66 4.12 18.05 0.15
N LYS A 67 4.93 18.42 -0.85
CA LYS A 67 4.50 19.33 -1.94
C LYS A 67 3.33 18.76 -2.74
N ALA A 68 3.29 17.45 -2.94
CA ALA A 68 2.19 16.80 -3.65
C ALA A 68 0.92 16.77 -2.80
N VAL A 69 1.04 16.44 -1.49
CA VAL A 69 -0.10 16.47 -0.55
C VAL A 69 -0.68 17.88 -0.46
N GLU A 70 0.15 18.91 -0.32
CA GLU A 70 -0.30 20.30 -0.27
C GLU A 70 -0.95 20.77 -1.57
N LYS A 71 -0.41 20.34 -2.72
CA LYS A 71 -0.92 20.70 -4.05
C LYS A 71 -2.26 20.05 -4.37
N PHE A 72 -2.41 18.76 -4.04
CA PHE A 72 -3.58 17.97 -4.46
C PHE A 72 -4.64 17.82 -3.38
N GLY A 73 -4.29 18.05 -2.08
CA GLY A 73 -5.24 17.92 -0.98
C GLY A 73 -5.95 16.57 -0.99
N ASP A 74 -7.27 16.60 -0.96
CA ASP A 74 -8.12 15.38 -0.95
C ASP A 74 -8.03 14.56 -2.25
N GLU A 75 -7.52 15.14 -3.34
CA GLU A 75 -7.29 14.43 -4.59
C GLU A 75 -5.98 13.63 -4.61
N TYR A 76 -5.08 13.84 -3.62
CA TYR A 76 -3.82 13.11 -3.56
C TYR A 76 -4.06 11.59 -3.51
N GLY A 77 -3.47 10.86 -4.47
CA GLY A 77 -3.60 9.41 -4.54
C GLY A 77 -4.90 8.88 -5.15
N THR A 78 -5.81 9.74 -5.63
CA THR A 78 -7.08 9.30 -6.22
C THR A 78 -6.99 8.97 -7.71
N SER A 79 -5.90 9.31 -8.37
CA SER A 79 -5.64 8.99 -9.77
C SER A 79 -4.13 8.94 -10.06
N ALA A 80 -3.75 8.41 -11.21
CA ALA A 80 -2.36 8.40 -11.67
C ALA A 80 -1.73 9.81 -11.76
N LYS A 81 -2.55 10.85 -11.99
CA LYS A 81 -2.11 12.24 -12.14
C LYS A 81 -1.84 12.94 -10.81
N THR A 82 -2.38 12.44 -9.73
CA THR A 82 -2.28 13.04 -8.39
C THR A 82 -1.40 12.23 -7.44
N MET A 83 -0.54 11.38 -7.99
CA MET A 83 0.41 10.54 -7.25
C MET A 83 1.85 10.92 -7.54
N VAL A 84 2.74 10.67 -6.59
CA VAL A 84 4.19 10.73 -6.73
C VAL A 84 4.76 9.34 -6.41
N TYR A 85 5.75 8.92 -7.20
CA TYR A 85 6.22 7.55 -7.19
C TYR A 85 7.70 7.46 -6.81
N ASN A 86 8.03 6.65 -5.81
CA ASN A 86 9.40 6.27 -5.46
C ASN A 86 9.63 4.74 -5.55
N GLY A 87 8.61 3.99 -5.91
CA GLY A 87 8.64 2.54 -6.09
C GLY A 87 9.14 2.12 -7.49
N PRO A 88 9.20 0.79 -7.74
CA PRO A 88 9.72 0.22 -8.97
C PRO A 88 8.87 0.52 -10.22
N PHE A 89 7.62 0.93 -10.05
CA PHE A 89 6.69 1.22 -11.12
C PHE A 89 5.97 2.56 -10.93
N VAL A 90 5.50 3.11 -12.04
CA VAL A 90 4.65 4.31 -12.13
C VAL A 90 3.31 3.89 -12.72
N VAL A 91 2.20 4.34 -12.13
CA VAL A 91 0.85 4.06 -12.64
C VAL A 91 0.55 4.96 -13.83
N GLU A 92 0.02 4.37 -14.91
CA GLU A 92 -0.43 5.08 -16.09
C GLU A 92 -1.90 4.73 -16.40
N GLY A 93 -2.68 5.76 -16.74
CA GLY A 93 -4.06 5.61 -17.21
C GLY A 93 -5.09 5.29 -16.13
N TRP A 94 -4.71 5.24 -14.85
CA TRP A 94 -5.69 5.06 -13.78
C TRP A 94 -6.35 6.40 -13.40
N THR A 95 -7.69 6.39 -13.42
CA THR A 95 -8.53 7.57 -13.15
C THR A 95 -9.28 7.48 -11.82
N GLY A 96 -9.01 6.44 -11.02
CA GLY A 96 -9.72 6.15 -9.78
C GLY A 96 -10.89 5.17 -9.93
N SER A 97 -11.52 5.11 -11.11
CA SER A 97 -12.74 4.30 -11.34
C SER A 97 -12.70 3.43 -12.59
N ASN A 98 -11.76 3.62 -13.49
CA ASN A 98 -11.64 2.81 -14.70
C ASN A 98 -11.15 1.39 -14.38
N LEU A 99 -11.46 0.46 -15.30
CA LEU A 99 -11.23 -0.97 -15.09
C LEU A 99 -9.93 -1.50 -15.72
N ASN A 100 -9.18 -0.63 -16.38
CA ASN A 100 -7.91 -1.00 -17.01
C ASN A 100 -6.89 0.13 -16.82
N TRP A 101 -5.67 -0.23 -16.40
CA TRP A 101 -4.53 0.68 -16.31
C TRP A 101 -3.22 -0.09 -16.43
N LYS A 102 -2.12 0.62 -16.43
CA LYS A 102 -0.77 0.04 -16.53
C LYS A 102 0.12 0.48 -15.38
N LEU A 103 1.07 -0.35 -15.05
CA LEU A 103 2.25 0.02 -14.28
C LEU A 103 3.44 -0.04 -15.24
N ASN A 104 4.10 1.09 -15.47
CA ASN A 104 5.33 1.15 -16.24
C ASN A 104 6.53 1.22 -15.30
N LYS A 105 7.63 0.59 -15.69
CA LYS A 105 8.88 0.62 -14.93
C LYS A 105 9.31 2.05 -14.66
N ASN A 106 9.63 2.33 -13.40
CA ASN A 106 10.06 3.67 -12.97
C ASN A 106 11.56 3.86 -13.27
N PRO A 107 11.93 4.76 -14.21
CA PRO A 107 13.33 5.01 -14.54
C PRO A 107 14.12 5.65 -13.38
N ASN A 108 13.42 6.24 -12.43
CA ASN A 108 14.00 6.91 -11.26
C ASN A 108 14.09 6.02 -10.02
N TYR A 109 13.60 4.78 -10.09
CA TYR A 109 13.68 3.84 -8.97
C TYR A 109 15.14 3.52 -8.65
N TRP A 110 15.50 3.57 -7.36
CA TRP A 110 16.89 3.40 -6.92
C TRP A 110 17.49 2.03 -7.32
N ASP A 111 16.69 0.96 -7.32
CA ASP A 111 17.13 -0.39 -7.67
C ASP A 111 16.53 -0.87 -9.02
N LYS A 112 16.36 0.04 -9.97
CA LYS A 112 15.76 -0.23 -11.29
C LYS A 112 16.43 -1.34 -12.08
N LYS A 113 17.72 -1.63 -11.81
CA LYS A 113 18.46 -2.70 -12.49
C LYS A 113 17.90 -4.10 -12.16
N LYS A 114 17.30 -4.29 -11.00
CA LYS A 114 16.65 -5.55 -10.59
C LYS A 114 15.23 -5.71 -11.12
N VAL A 115 14.60 -4.63 -11.56
CA VAL A 115 13.25 -4.67 -12.13
C VAL A 115 13.30 -5.19 -13.54
N LYS A 116 12.77 -6.40 -13.76
CA LYS A 116 12.83 -7.10 -15.05
C LYS A 116 11.65 -6.78 -15.96
N LEU A 117 10.46 -6.53 -15.38
CA LEU A 117 9.26 -6.21 -16.13
C LEU A 117 9.28 -4.74 -16.55
N GLU A 118 8.98 -4.46 -17.80
CA GLU A 118 8.87 -3.09 -18.31
C GLU A 118 7.46 -2.53 -18.09
N THR A 119 6.43 -3.37 -18.29
CA THR A 119 5.02 -2.96 -18.13
C THR A 119 4.21 -4.11 -17.52
N ILE A 120 3.27 -3.76 -16.62
CA ILE A 120 2.27 -4.65 -16.06
C ILE A 120 0.90 -4.07 -16.41
N ASN A 121 0.08 -4.82 -17.14
CA ASN A 121 -1.27 -4.42 -17.50
C ASN A 121 -2.25 -4.93 -16.46
N PHE A 122 -3.06 -4.05 -15.89
CA PHE A 122 -4.12 -4.39 -14.96
C PHE A 122 -5.49 -4.39 -15.65
N LYS A 123 -6.29 -5.40 -15.35
CA LYS A 123 -7.69 -5.52 -15.78
C LYS A 123 -8.54 -5.95 -14.60
N VAL A 124 -9.52 -5.12 -14.25
CA VAL A 124 -10.49 -5.45 -13.19
C VAL A 124 -11.60 -6.30 -13.76
N ASN A 125 -11.80 -7.48 -13.19
CA ASN A 125 -12.93 -8.36 -13.48
C ASN A 125 -13.71 -8.60 -12.18
N LYS A 126 -15.04 -8.52 -12.24
CA LYS A 126 -15.91 -8.74 -11.07
C LYS A 126 -16.09 -10.21 -10.72
N SER A 127 -15.78 -11.13 -11.65
CA SER A 127 -15.96 -12.57 -11.48
C SER A 127 -14.62 -13.30 -11.54
N THR A 128 -14.31 -14.08 -10.50
CA THR A 128 -13.13 -14.97 -10.45
C THR A 128 -13.20 -16.04 -11.53
N THR A 129 -14.40 -16.51 -11.90
CA THR A 129 -14.59 -17.47 -13.00
C THR A 129 -14.19 -16.84 -14.33
N THR A 130 -14.63 -15.62 -14.60
CA THR A 130 -14.23 -14.88 -15.83
C THR A 130 -12.70 -14.69 -15.85
N SER A 131 -12.10 -14.27 -14.75
CA SER A 131 -10.65 -14.09 -14.66
C SER A 131 -9.89 -15.39 -14.88
N TYR A 132 -10.36 -16.50 -14.33
CA TYR A 132 -9.75 -17.81 -14.54
C TYR A 132 -9.85 -18.28 -16.01
N ASN A 133 -10.99 -18.07 -16.67
CA ASN A 133 -11.16 -18.38 -18.09
C ASN A 133 -10.21 -17.55 -18.98
N LEU A 134 -10.00 -16.27 -18.64
CA LEU A 134 -9.04 -15.41 -19.32
C LEU A 134 -7.58 -15.89 -19.09
N TYR A 135 -7.25 -16.40 -17.90
CA TYR A 135 -5.96 -17.02 -17.62
C TYR A 135 -5.79 -18.31 -18.47
N GLN A 136 -6.77 -19.19 -18.48
CA GLN A 136 -6.71 -20.42 -19.27
C GLN A 136 -6.55 -20.15 -20.79
N SER A 137 -7.17 -19.07 -21.28
CA SER A 137 -7.05 -18.62 -22.68
C SER A 137 -5.79 -17.78 -22.95
N LYS A 138 -4.86 -17.68 -21.98
CA LYS A 138 -3.61 -16.92 -22.06
C LYS A 138 -3.79 -15.41 -22.32
N GLN A 139 -4.92 -14.87 -21.92
CA GLN A 139 -5.20 -13.43 -21.95
C GLN A 139 -4.82 -12.75 -20.65
N LEU A 140 -4.56 -13.51 -19.58
CA LEU A 140 -3.97 -13.08 -18.32
C LEU A 140 -2.82 -14.01 -17.97
N ASP A 141 -1.75 -13.44 -17.42
CA ASP A 141 -0.60 -14.19 -16.89
C ASP A 141 -0.78 -14.58 -15.42
N TYR A 142 -1.67 -13.86 -14.72
CA TYR A 142 -1.94 -14.05 -13.29
C TYR A 142 -3.42 -13.74 -12.98
N THR A 143 -4.02 -14.53 -12.10
CA THR A 143 -5.34 -14.28 -11.54
C THR A 143 -5.47 -14.83 -10.11
N THR A 144 -6.38 -14.26 -9.33
CA THR A 144 -6.80 -14.83 -8.04
C THR A 144 -7.91 -15.85 -8.26
N LEU A 145 -8.02 -16.81 -7.35
CA LEU A 145 -8.99 -17.92 -7.41
C LEU A 145 -10.03 -17.81 -6.29
N SER A 146 -11.24 -18.31 -6.54
CA SER A 146 -12.19 -18.59 -5.48
C SER A 146 -11.74 -19.77 -4.61
N ASN A 147 -12.36 -19.94 -3.43
CA ASN A 147 -12.04 -21.05 -2.55
C ASN A 147 -12.30 -22.42 -3.21
N GLU A 148 -13.36 -22.54 -4.03
CA GLU A 148 -13.68 -23.77 -4.77
C GLU A 148 -12.61 -24.05 -5.85
N GLN A 149 -12.26 -23.04 -6.63
CA GLN A 149 -11.22 -23.15 -7.65
C GLN A 149 -9.86 -23.51 -7.02
N ALA A 150 -9.50 -22.89 -5.90
CA ALA A 150 -8.26 -23.19 -5.18
C ALA A 150 -8.20 -24.65 -4.70
N LYS A 151 -9.32 -25.22 -4.22
CA LYS A 151 -9.40 -26.65 -3.83
C LYS A 151 -9.23 -27.55 -5.04
N GLN A 152 -9.88 -27.25 -6.16
CA GLN A 152 -9.78 -28.05 -7.38
C GLN A 152 -8.38 -28.02 -7.99
N LEU A 153 -7.72 -26.87 -7.93
CA LEU A 153 -6.41 -26.62 -8.52
C LEU A 153 -5.24 -26.83 -7.56
N ALA A 154 -5.47 -27.36 -6.36
CA ALA A 154 -4.45 -27.49 -5.30
C ALA A 154 -3.21 -28.31 -5.72
N LYS A 155 -3.34 -29.16 -6.76
CA LYS A 155 -2.25 -29.97 -7.32
C LYS A 155 -1.69 -29.42 -8.64
N ASP A 156 -2.25 -28.32 -9.15
CA ASP A 156 -1.77 -27.68 -10.37
C ASP A 156 -0.41 -27.01 -10.08
N PRO A 157 0.65 -27.27 -10.89
CA PRO A 157 1.95 -26.65 -10.70
C PRO A 157 1.95 -25.12 -10.80
N ALA A 158 0.97 -24.54 -11.51
CA ALA A 158 0.80 -23.09 -11.62
C ALA A 158 0.10 -22.47 -10.41
N TYR A 159 -0.50 -23.28 -9.51
CA TYR A 159 -1.17 -22.81 -8.31
C TYR A 159 -0.17 -22.44 -7.21
N SER A 160 -0.31 -21.24 -6.67
CA SER A 160 0.49 -20.79 -5.52
C SER A 160 -0.43 -20.34 -4.38
N ALA A 161 -0.23 -20.90 -3.21
CA ALA A 161 -0.95 -20.52 -1.98
C ALA A 161 -0.05 -19.70 -1.08
N LEU A 162 -0.40 -18.41 -0.90
CA LEU A 162 0.25 -17.54 0.08
C LEU A 162 -0.46 -17.69 1.44
N LYS A 163 0.18 -18.36 2.39
CA LYS A 163 -0.34 -18.49 3.75
C LYS A 163 -0.02 -17.22 4.53
N GLN A 164 -1.06 -16.57 5.04
CA GLN A 164 -0.93 -15.38 5.89
C GLN A 164 -1.57 -15.64 7.26
N ALA A 165 -0.90 -15.23 8.33
CA ALA A 165 -1.50 -15.16 9.65
C ALA A 165 -2.42 -13.93 9.69
N ARG A 166 -3.74 -14.16 9.72
CA ARG A 166 -4.74 -13.07 9.71
C ARG A 166 -5.87 -13.42 10.66
N THR A 167 -6.27 -12.47 11.52
CA THR A 167 -7.48 -12.55 12.34
C THR A 167 -8.57 -11.70 11.69
N THR A 168 -9.76 -12.27 11.55
CA THR A 168 -10.96 -11.56 11.08
C THR A 168 -12.00 -11.64 12.18
N TYR A 169 -12.54 -10.50 12.58
CA TYR A 169 -13.66 -10.41 13.54
C TYR A 169 -14.95 -10.24 12.76
N LEU A 170 -16.01 -10.90 13.23
CA LEU A 170 -17.38 -10.66 12.80
C LEU A 170 -18.02 -9.79 13.89
N GLU A 171 -18.54 -8.65 13.51
CA GLU A 171 -19.35 -7.76 14.35
C GLU A 171 -20.85 -7.99 14.11
#